data_57aa0d03b4fc6af7b070b354ccfba659
#
_entry.id   57aa0d03b4fc6af7b070b354ccfba659
#
_cell.length_a   1.000
_cell.length_b   1.000
_cell.length_c   1.000
_cell.angle_alpha   90.00
_cell.angle_beta   90.00
_cell.angle_gamma   90.00
#
_symmetry.space_group_name_H-M   'P 1'
#
loop_
_entity.id
_entity.type
_entity.pdbx_description
1 polymer ?
#
loop_
_entity_poly.entity_id
_entity_poly.type
_entity_poly.pdbx_seq_one_letter_code
_entity_poly.pdbx_strand_id
1 'polypeptide(L)'
;MEEIILSLVLALSPSLRAAQNPRSLKSFFDQYQVKKEIVKSPRGILKHQYIVPDGPYFQLFDWDMYFMAAALSYNHLSQPVIGSIKDFLYFVDEFANWTGYAPREIAPEALWALPEMCKPFMAQAAVLASLESGDFNWLKDSDVPPSSNVHYRKLQIFERPDAAPRRSYYRKLKDMVSFWENNRQAPDGLFVWYNGVESGIDNNPAVSNSPSQITEGVDLQCYIYREYLALAFLADKLGRTEDVSQYLSKAAALKKLIRKRMWSEADGSYWNIDSRSGKFIKIKTWTNFIPLWTKIATPAQARKMIVNHLLNPAEFWSPNGVRSLAKTEILYDPRAGYWRGPVWVLSNYLMMHGLLNYGYKSQALDLAKKTEAFLIRDFKSSGGMNENYNPETGGPTAGGHFVSWNLLAEHMKEEALSGQDPTAIPVLKQNLPLKKR
;
A
#
# COMPACT_ATOMS: atom_id res chain seq x y z
N MET A 1 34.75 35.97 3.12
CA MET A 1 33.47 35.23 2.86
C MET A 1 33.48 33.81 3.44
N GLU A 2 34.60 33.15 3.52
CA GLU A 2 34.70 31.80 4.12
C GLU A 2 34.52 31.75 5.63
N GLU A 3 34.93 32.77 6.38
CA GLU A 3 34.76 32.85 7.82
C GLU A 3 33.29 33.07 8.26
N ILE A 4 32.46 33.66 7.40
CA ILE A 4 31.03 33.87 7.70
C ILE A 4 30.21 32.58 7.50
N ILE A 5 30.65 31.70 6.61
CA ILE A 5 29.99 30.39 6.38
C ILE A 5 30.34 29.43 7.51
N LEU A 6 31.52 29.48 8.08
CA LEU A 6 31.92 28.62 9.19
C LEU A 6 31.24 29.01 10.51
N SER A 7 30.89 30.28 10.72
CA SER A 7 30.18 30.73 11.92
C SER A 7 28.66 30.44 11.87
N LEU A 8 28.06 30.28 10.68
CA LEU A 8 26.65 29.88 10.54
C LEU A 8 26.42 28.38 10.78
N VAL A 9 27.44 27.54 10.56
CA VAL A 9 27.39 26.10 10.84
C VAL A 9 27.53 25.80 12.35
N LEU A 10 28.07 26.73 13.14
CA LEU A 10 28.25 26.58 14.58
C LEU A 10 27.08 27.09 15.44
N ALA A 11 26.09 27.72 14.80
CA ALA A 11 24.87 28.22 15.47
C ALA A 11 23.67 27.27 15.39
N LEU A 12 23.90 25.98 15.06
CA LEU A 12 22.88 24.95 15.19
C LEU A 12 22.55 24.78 16.69
N SER A 13 21.26 24.93 17.00
CA SER A 13 20.73 24.86 18.38
C SER A 13 21.18 23.61 19.12
N PRO A 14 21.28 23.62 20.47
CA PRO A 14 21.65 22.44 21.27
C PRO A 14 20.78 21.22 20.98
N SER A 15 19.55 21.40 20.48
CA SER A 15 18.65 20.34 20.04
C SER A 15 19.18 19.54 18.84
N LEU A 16 19.93 20.17 17.93
CA LEU A 16 20.57 19.47 16.78
C LEU A 16 21.79 18.63 17.18
N ARG A 17 22.50 19.00 18.26
CA ARG A 17 23.61 18.17 18.78
C ARG A 17 23.15 16.90 19.48
N ALA A 18 21.95 16.90 20.13
CA ALA A 18 21.34 15.70 20.69
C ALA A 18 20.83 14.72 19.62
N ALA A 19 20.57 15.21 18.40
CA ALA A 19 20.14 14.45 17.23
C ALA A 19 21.16 13.45 16.69
N GLN A 20 22.43 13.56 17.06
CA GLN A 20 23.50 12.82 16.40
C GLN A 20 23.62 11.33 16.81
N ASN A 21 22.80 10.82 17.73
CA ASN A 21 22.79 9.40 18.09
C ASN A 21 21.39 8.91 18.51
N PRO A 22 20.42 8.82 17.59
CA PRO A 22 19.13 8.23 17.94
C PRO A 22 19.34 6.77 18.36
N ARG A 23 18.79 6.41 19.54
CA ARG A 23 18.88 5.04 20.07
C ARG A 23 17.88 4.09 19.37
N SER A 24 16.85 4.66 18.72
CA SER A 24 15.81 3.92 17.99
C SER A 24 15.20 4.81 16.89
N LEU A 25 14.53 4.21 15.90
CA LEU A 25 13.76 4.97 14.90
C LEU A 25 12.67 5.82 15.54
N LYS A 26 12.00 5.31 16.59
CA LYS A 26 10.99 6.08 17.33
C LYS A 26 11.55 7.40 17.87
N SER A 27 12.68 7.36 18.57
CA SER A 27 13.29 8.59 19.12
C SER A 27 13.68 9.57 18.03
N PHE A 28 14.02 9.06 16.85
CA PHE A 28 14.35 9.85 15.70
C PHE A 28 13.09 10.51 15.11
N PHE A 29 12.04 9.75 14.82
CA PHE A 29 10.79 10.29 14.29
C PHE A 29 10.15 11.33 15.21
N ASP A 30 10.21 11.10 16.53
CA ASP A 30 9.71 12.05 17.51
C ASP A 30 10.54 13.35 17.50
N GLN A 31 11.87 13.25 17.46
CA GLN A 31 12.77 14.39 17.48
C GLN A 31 12.62 15.28 16.25
N TYR A 32 12.52 14.69 15.06
CA TYR A 32 12.34 15.44 13.80
C TYR A 32 10.89 15.76 13.50
N GLN A 33 9.97 15.44 14.41
CA GLN A 33 8.54 15.66 14.24
C GLN A 33 7.98 15.10 12.91
N VAL A 34 8.60 14.03 12.40
CA VAL A 34 8.34 13.45 11.07
C VAL A 34 6.83 13.25 10.85
N LYS A 35 6.12 12.76 11.87
CA LYS A 35 4.67 12.52 11.79
C LYS A 35 3.83 13.79 11.66
N LYS A 36 4.34 14.95 12.11
CA LYS A 36 3.68 16.25 11.91
C LYS A 36 3.97 16.81 10.53
N GLU A 37 5.19 16.60 10.02
CA GLU A 37 5.60 17.09 8.71
C GLU A 37 4.79 16.49 7.57
N ILE A 38 4.39 15.22 7.67
CA ILE A 38 3.57 14.55 6.64
C ILE A 38 2.09 14.95 6.67
N VAL A 39 1.59 15.54 7.76
CA VAL A 39 0.18 15.99 7.88
C VAL A 39 0.04 17.39 7.33
N LYS A 40 -0.81 17.56 6.32
CA LYS A 40 -1.05 18.86 5.67
C LYS A 40 -2.46 19.38 5.95
N SER A 41 -2.57 20.70 6.03
CA SER A 41 -3.87 21.39 6.12
C SER A 41 -4.59 21.36 4.77
N PRO A 42 -5.94 21.48 4.77
CA PRO A 42 -6.72 21.58 3.54
C PRO A 42 -6.15 22.64 2.59
N ARG A 43 -6.00 22.28 1.31
CA ARG A 43 -5.48 23.18 0.29
C ARG A 43 -6.01 22.83 -1.09
N GLY A 44 -6.39 23.84 -1.88
CA GLY A 44 -6.84 23.67 -3.25
C GLY A 44 -8.06 22.75 -3.37
N ILE A 45 -7.90 21.67 -4.13
CA ILE A 45 -8.93 20.64 -4.33
C ILE A 45 -9.02 19.63 -3.18
N LEU A 46 -8.01 19.54 -2.31
CA LEU A 46 -8.01 18.73 -1.10
C LEU A 46 -8.73 19.50 0.02
N LYS A 47 -9.90 19.03 0.41
CA LYS A 47 -10.82 19.76 1.29
C LYS A 47 -10.68 19.39 2.77
N HIS A 48 -9.98 18.30 3.05
CA HIS A 48 -9.75 17.81 4.40
C HIS A 48 -8.27 17.93 4.78
N GLN A 49 -7.94 17.71 6.03
CA GLN A 49 -6.56 17.47 6.45
C GLN A 49 -6.11 16.13 5.84
N TYR A 50 -4.92 16.09 5.27
CA TYR A 50 -4.44 14.93 4.53
C TYR A 50 -2.97 14.60 4.82
N ILE A 51 -2.53 13.42 4.42
CA ILE A 51 -1.15 12.96 4.61
C ILE A 51 -0.43 12.79 3.27
N VAL A 52 0.87 13.12 3.26
CA VAL A 52 1.73 13.03 2.08
C VAL A 52 3.01 12.25 2.37
N PRO A 53 3.67 11.66 1.36
CA PRO A 53 4.93 10.91 1.54
C PRO A 53 6.10 11.75 2.06
N ASP A 54 6.04 13.08 1.89
CA ASP A 54 7.12 14.05 2.17
C ASP A 54 8.30 14.00 1.17
N GLY A 55 9.30 14.85 1.38
CA GLY A 55 10.40 15.02 0.44
C GLY A 55 9.93 15.66 -0.88
N PRO A 56 10.22 15.04 -2.03
CA PRO A 56 9.77 15.55 -3.31
C PRO A 56 8.26 15.34 -3.57
N TYR A 57 7.58 14.58 -2.71
CA TYR A 57 6.18 14.15 -2.89
C TYR A 57 5.24 14.92 -1.98
N PHE A 58 4.57 15.92 -2.52
CA PHE A 58 3.60 16.78 -1.81
C PHE A 58 2.14 16.41 -2.13
N GLN A 59 1.93 15.44 -3.00
CA GLN A 59 0.62 14.94 -3.41
C GLN A 59 0.11 13.92 -2.39
N LEU A 60 -1.20 13.76 -2.36
CA LEU A 60 -1.87 12.63 -1.73
C LEU A 60 -1.78 11.43 -2.67
N PHE A 61 -1.07 10.37 -2.27
CA PHE A 61 -0.96 9.11 -2.99
C PHE A 61 -1.80 8.02 -2.33
N ASP A 62 -2.37 7.13 -3.14
CA ASP A 62 -3.33 6.11 -2.73
C ASP A 62 -2.75 5.06 -1.76
N TRP A 63 -1.82 4.22 -2.20
CA TRP A 63 -1.29 3.14 -1.37
C TRP A 63 -0.28 3.63 -0.32
N ASP A 64 0.45 4.74 -0.61
CA ASP A 64 1.29 5.40 0.40
C ASP A 64 0.46 5.80 1.61
N MET A 65 -0.69 6.44 1.36
CA MET A 65 -1.65 6.82 2.42
C MET A 65 -2.06 5.61 3.25
N TYR A 66 -2.36 4.46 2.64
CA TYR A 66 -2.73 3.26 3.37
C TYR A 66 -1.60 2.73 4.26
N PHE A 67 -0.36 2.66 3.75
CA PHE A 67 0.77 2.16 4.54
C PHE A 67 1.23 3.17 5.59
N MET A 68 1.18 4.46 5.31
CA MET A 68 1.35 5.48 6.34
C MET A 68 0.26 5.37 7.42
N ALA A 69 -1.00 5.14 7.05
CA ALA A 69 -2.08 4.94 8.00
C ALA A 69 -1.83 3.77 8.95
N ALA A 70 -1.25 2.66 8.45
CA ALA A 70 -0.87 1.53 9.28
C ALA A 70 0.18 1.92 10.35
N ALA A 71 1.19 2.70 9.97
CA ALA A 71 2.17 3.22 10.92
C ALA A 71 1.57 4.26 11.89
N LEU A 72 0.71 5.15 11.40
CA LEU A 72 0.09 6.22 12.18
C LEU A 72 -0.98 5.71 13.16
N SER A 73 -1.52 4.50 12.97
CA SER A 73 -2.49 3.89 13.87
C SER A 73 -2.00 3.75 15.33
N TYR A 74 -0.69 3.70 15.52
CA TYR A 74 -0.05 3.69 16.84
C TYR A 74 0.02 5.08 17.50
N ASN A 75 -0.33 6.15 16.81
CA ASN A 75 -0.12 7.53 17.24
C ASN A 75 -1.41 8.36 17.34
N HIS A 76 -2.57 7.74 17.27
CA HIS A 76 -3.87 8.42 17.32
C HIS A 76 -4.04 9.51 16.26
N LEU A 77 -3.58 9.23 15.03
CA LEU A 77 -3.65 10.13 13.87
C LEU A 77 -4.68 9.67 12.82
N SER A 78 -5.81 9.10 13.27
CA SER A 78 -6.89 8.66 12.37
C SER A 78 -7.55 9.82 11.60
N GLN A 79 -7.64 11.02 12.17
CA GLN A 79 -8.36 12.12 11.52
C GLN A 79 -7.75 12.57 10.18
N PRO A 80 -6.42 12.81 10.04
CA PRO A 80 -5.83 13.11 8.74
C PRO A 80 -5.91 11.91 7.77
N VAL A 81 -5.93 10.68 8.26
CA VAL A 81 -6.16 9.49 7.42
C VAL A 81 -7.60 9.48 6.88
N ILE A 82 -8.60 9.69 7.74
CA ILE A 82 -10.02 9.83 7.33
C ILE A 82 -10.17 10.97 6.32
N GLY A 83 -9.52 12.11 6.56
CA GLY A 83 -9.51 13.24 5.65
C GLY A 83 -8.95 12.87 4.27
N SER A 84 -7.82 12.17 4.22
CA SER A 84 -7.22 11.67 2.98
C SER A 84 -8.16 10.73 2.22
N ILE A 85 -8.81 9.80 2.93
CA ILE A 85 -9.81 8.91 2.32
C ILE A 85 -10.98 9.71 1.74
N LYS A 86 -11.50 10.69 2.48
CA LYS A 86 -12.60 11.57 2.01
C LYS A 86 -12.20 12.34 0.76
N ASP A 87 -10.96 12.84 0.70
CA ASP A 87 -10.45 13.55 -0.46
C ASP A 87 -10.36 12.64 -1.71
N PHE A 88 -9.96 11.36 -1.58
CA PHE A 88 -10.06 10.39 -2.67
C PHE A 88 -11.52 10.10 -3.06
N LEU A 89 -12.37 9.86 -2.07
CA LEU A 89 -13.77 9.51 -2.29
C LEU A 89 -14.59 10.67 -2.88
N TYR A 90 -14.11 11.90 -2.73
CA TYR A 90 -14.71 13.05 -3.41
C TYR A 90 -14.78 12.82 -4.93
N PHE A 91 -13.71 12.29 -5.53
CA PHE A 91 -13.62 12.09 -6.98
C PHE A 91 -14.47 10.95 -7.54
N VAL A 92 -14.89 10.01 -6.71
CA VAL A 92 -15.69 8.84 -7.10
C VAL A 92 -16.98 9.25 -7.85
N ASP A 93 -17.52 10.41 -7.53
CA ASP A 93 -18.75 10.94 -8.11
C ASP A 93 -18.52 12.01 -9.19
N GLU A 94 -17.29 12.48 -9.39
CA GLU A 94 -17.00 13.63 -10.27
C GLU A 94 -16.92 13.27 -11.75
N PHE A 95 -16.70 12.00 -12.08
CA PHE A 95 -16.55 11.56 -13.46
C PHE A 95 -17.81 10.85 -13.94
N ALA A 96 -18.70 11.56 -14.65
CA ALA A 96 -20.03 11.08 -15.04
C ALA A 96 -20.02 9.72 -15.78
N ASN A 97 -19.01 9.48 -16.62
CA ASN A 97 -18.88 8.24 -17.40
C ASN A 97 -18.04 7.17 -16.69
N TRP A 98 -17.44 7.50 -15.53
CA TRP A 98 -16.54 6.62 -14.78
C TRP A 98 -16.94 6.57 -13.30
N THR A 99 -18.20 6.34 -13.04
CA THR A 99 -18.69 6.21 -11.65
C THR A 99 -17.88 5.16 -10.89
N GLY A 100 -17.29 5.57 -9.77
CA GLY A 100 -16.41 4.73 -8.97
C GLY A 100 -14.91 4.95 -9.23
N TYR A 101 -14.56 5.70 -10.27
CA TYR A 101 -13.18 6.06 -10.54
C TYR A 101 -12.67 7.08 -9.50
N ALA A 102 -11.45 6.85 -9.01
CA ALA A 102 -10.64 7.85 -8.32
C ALA A 102 -9.22 7.79 -8.89
N PRO A 103 -8.52 8.93 -8.99
CA PRO A 103 -7.16 8.95 -9.52
C PRO A 103 -6.17 8.32 -8.52
N ARG A 104 -5.01 7.88 -9.01
CA ARG A 104 -3.93 7.29 -8.20
C ARG A 104 -3.31 8.30 -7.24
N GLU A 105 -3.24 9.57 -7.64
CA GLU A 105 -2.67 10.66 -6.86
C GLU A 105 -3.43 11.97 -7.08
N ILE A 106 -3.41 12.83 -6.07
CA ILE A 106 -4.10 14.12 -6.08
C ILE A 106 -3.16 15.19 -5.54
N ALA A 107 -2.76 16.13 -6.40
CA ALA A 107 -2.09 17.34 -5.96
C ALA A 107 -3.12 18.40 -5.54
N PRO A 108 -2.77 19.31 -4.61
CA PRO A 108 -3.67 20.39 -4.19
C PRO A 108 -4.23 21.24 -5.35
N GLU A 109 -3.46 21.41 -6.40
CA GLU A 109 -3.79 22.25 -7.54
C GLU A 109 -4.25 21.48 -8.78
N ALA A 110 -4.08 20.14 -8.83
CA ALA A 110 -4.35 19.37 -10.05
C ALA A 110 -4.52 17.86 -9.80
N LEU A 111 -5.17 17.19 -10.75
CA LEU A 111 -5.16 15.75 -10.92
C LEU A 111 -4.11 15.39 -11.97
N TRP A 112 -3.11 14.58 -11.60
CA TRP A 112 -2.01 14.29 -12.52
C TRP A 112 -2.09 12.89 -13.12
N ALA A 113 -2.30 11.89 -12.37
CA ALA A 113 -2.15 10.49 -12.79
C ALA A 113 -3.40 9.91 -13.52
N LEU A 114 -3.91 10.62 -14.50
CA LEU A 114 -4.96 10.10 -15.38
C LEU A 114 -4.32 9.38 -16.59
N PRO A 115 -4.75 8.17 -16.95
CA PRO A 115 -5.93 7.43 -16.49
C PRO A 115 -5.67 6.37 -15.41
N GLU A 116 -4.48 6.36 -14.78
CA GLU A 116 -4.17 5.40 -13.71
C GLU A 116 -5.13 5.61 -12.54
N MET A 117 -5.76 4.53 -12.13
CA MET A 117 -6.74 4.59 -11.06
C MET A 117 -6.14 4.25 -9.71
N CYS A 118 -6.83 4.73 -8.67
CA CYS A 118 -6.54 4.41 -7.28
C CYS A 118 -6.51 2.89 -7.06
N LYS A 119 -5.44 2.41 -6.43
CA LYS A 119 -5.29 1.00 -6.07
C LYS A 119 -6.33 0.58 -5.02
N PRO A 120 -6.67 -0.71 -4.94
CA PRO A 120 -7.73 -1.21 -4.07
C PRO A 120 -7.30 -1.29 -2.59
N PHE A 121 -7.12 -0.12 -1.96
CA PHE A 121 -6.74 0.03 -0.56
C PHE A 121 -7.67 0.94 0.24
N MET A 122 -8.68 1.58 -0.38
CA MET A 122 -9.48 2.59 0.30
C MET A 122 -10.41 2.01 1.37
N ALA A 123 -11.05 0.88 1.14
CA ALA A 123 -11.85 0.21 2.17
C ALA A 123 -10.97 -0.36 3.29
N GLN A 124 -9.77 -0.84 2.96
CA GLN A 124 -8.79 -1.29 3.95
C GLN A 124 -8.33 -0.12 4.83
N ALA A 125 -8.03 1.05 4.24
CA ALA A 125 -7.68 2.25 4.97
C ALA A 125 -8.82 2.73 5.87
N ALA A 126 -10.07 2.66 5.37
CA ALA A 126 -11.25 3.01 6.16
C ALA A 126 -11.46 2.07 7.36
N VAL A 127 -11.20 0.77 7.22
CA VAL A 127 -11.20 -0.18 8.36
C VAL A 127 -10.17 0.24 9.39
N LEU A 128 -8.93 0.49 8.96
CA LEU A 128 -7.82 0.82 9.82
C LEU A 128 -8.09 2.12 10.62
N ALA A 129 -8.48 3.20 9.93
CA ALA A 129 -8.78 4.48 10.54
C ALA A 129 -10.00 4.43 11.47
N SER A 130 -11.03 3.64 11.11
CA SER A 130 -12.22 3.47 11.95
C SER A 130 -11.98 2.61 13.18
N LEU A 131 -11.11 1.60 13.10
CA LEU A 131 -10.71 0.80 14.26
C LEU A 131 -9.88 1.63 15.25
N GLU A 132 -8.98 2.46 14.74
CA GLU A 132 -8.13 3.32 15.57
C GLU A 132 -8.95 4.42 16.26
N SER A 133 -9.84 5.11 15.54
CA SER A 133 -10.70 6.15 16.10
C SER A 133 -11.87 5.62 16.95
N GLY A 134 -12.24 4.35 16.77
CA GLY A 134 -13.48 3.80 17.34
C GLY A 134 -14.76 4.32 16.66
N ASP A 135 -14.66 5.12 15.61
CA ASP A 135 -15.79 5.73 14.90
C ASP A 135 -15.98 5.17 13.50
N PHE A 136 -17.17 4.64 13.23
CA PHE A 136 -17.64 4.18 11.93
C PHE A 136 -18.74 5.07 11.33
N ASN A 137 -19.21 6.08 12.08
CA ASN A 137 -20.37 6.88 11.66
C ASN A 137 -20.02 7.80 10.48
N TRP A 138 -18.77 8.27 10.39
CA TRP A 138 -18.32 9.10 9.26
C TRP A 138 -18.58 8.43 7.89
N LEU A 139 -18.64 7.10 7.83
CA LEU A 139 -18.96 6.35 6.61
C LEU A 139 -20.41 6.54 6.14
N LYS A 140 -21.31 7.02 7.00
CA LYS A 140 -22.70 7.34 6.66
C LYS A 140 -22.85 8.75 6.08
N ASP A 141 -21.85 9.61 6.28
CA ASP A 141 -21.83 10.97 5.79
C ASP A 141 -21.60 11.04 4.29
N SER A 142 -21.82 12.20 3.72
CA SER A 142 -21.55 12.51 2.32
C SER A 142 -20.93 13.90 2.21
N ASP A 143 -20.04 14.09 1.24
CA ASP A 143 -19.47 15.40 0.95
C ASP A 143 -20.54 16.37 0.45
N VAL A 144 -20.34 17.65 0.77
CA VAL A 144 -20.98 18.76 0.06
C VAL A 144 -20.16 19.01 -1.20
N PRO A 145 -20.71 18.89 -2.41
CA PRO A 145 -19.98 19.26 -3.61
C PRO A 145 -19.51 20.71 -3.50
N PRO A 146 -18.26 21.03 -3.83
CA PRO A 146 -17.84 22.40 -3.91
C PRO A 146 -18.62 23.08 -5.02
N SER A 147 -19.19 24.25 -4.73
CA SER A 147 -20.05 25.02 -5.62
C SER A 147 -19.36 25.56 -6.87
N SER A 148 -18.03 25.44 -6.98
CA SER A 148 -17.27 25.87 -8.15
C SER A 148 -15.81 25.41 -8.07
N ASN A 149 -15.42 24.34 -8.74
CA ASN A 149 -14.01 24.02 -8.95
C ASN A 149 -13.59 24.34 -10.39
N VAL A 150 -13.04 25.53 -10.55
CA VAL A 150 -12.52 26.06 -11.82
C VAL A 150 -11.46 25.15 -12.46
N HIS A 151 -10.73 24.34 -11.66
CA HIS A 151 -9.70 23.44 -12.16
C HIS A 151 -10.23 22.21 -12.90
N TYR A 152 -11.37 21.64 -12.47
CA TYR A 152 -12.03 20.53 -13.17
C TYR A 152 -12.53 20.94 -14.56
N ARG A 153 -13.10 22.16 -14.66
CA ARG A 153 -13.60 22.70 -15.93
C ARG A 153 -12.51 22.85 -16.98
N LYS A 154 -11.27 23.13 -16.60
CA LYS A 154 -10.15 23.23 -17.55
C LYS A 154 -9.72 21.89 -18.15
N LEU A 155 -9.92 20.78 -17.42
CA LEU A 155 -9.58 19.46 -17.93
C LEU A 155 -10.65 18.89 -18.89
N GLN A 156 -11.84 19.51 -18.96
CA GLN A 156 -12.99 19.10 -19.82
C GLN A 156 -13.35 17.59 -19.75
N ILE A 157 -12.88 16.91 -18.72
CA ILE A 157 -13.00 15.47 -18.59
C ILE A 157 -14.12 15.20 -17.59
N PHE A 158 -15.34 15.01 -18.10
CA PHE A 158 -16.41 14.29 -17.42
C PHE A 158 -17.08 14.99 -16.22
N GLU A 159 -17.49 16.24 -16.36
CA GLU A 159 -18.29 16.92 -15.33
C GLU A 159 -19.61 16.16 -15.07
N ARG A 160 -19.89 15.95 -13.78
CA ARG A 160 -21.18 15.45 -13.34
C ARG A 160 -22.20 16.59 -13.35
N PRO A 161 -23.45 16.34 -13.76
CA PRO A 161 -24.53 17.31 -13.59
C PRO A 161 -24.72 17.65 -12.10
N ASP A 162 -24.90 18.93 -11.75
CA ASP A 162 -25.03 19.45 -10.39
C ASP A 162 -26.15 18.78 -9.54
N ALA A 163 -27.04 18.02 -10.16
CA ALA A 163 -28.23 17.44 -9.58
C ALA A 163 -28.11 15.97 -9.14
N ALA A 164 -26.92 15.34 -9.23
CA ALA A 164 -26.82 13.93 -8.86
C ALA A 164 -26.89 13.75 -7.31
N PRO A 165 -27.58 12.72 -6.80
CA PRO A 165 -27.75 12.51 -5.37
C PRO A 165 -26.40 12.26 -4.69
N ARG A 166 -26.21 12.89 -3.53
CA ARG A 166 -25.04 12.66 -2.69
C ARG A 166 -25.03 11.22 -2.22
N ARG A 167 -23.86 10.58 -2.28
CA ARG A 167 -23.66 9.21 -1.80
C ARG A 167 -22.84 9.23 -0.53
N SER A 168 -23.17 8.33 0.41
CA SER A 168 -22.36 8.15 1.60
C SER A 168 -20.96 7.65 1.25
N TYR A 169 -19.98 7.91 2.11
CA TYR A 169 -18.61 7.42 1.90
C TYR A 169 -18.56 5.90 1.78
N TYR A 170 -19.36 5.18 2.57
CA TYR A 170 -19.48 3.73 2.42
C TYR A 170 -19.97 3.34 1.00
N ARG A 171 -20.97 4.05 0.44
CA ARG A 171 -21.43 3.78 -0.93
C ARG A 171 -20.33 4.05 -1.94
N LYS A 172 -19.57 5.12 -1.78
CA LYS A 172 -18.45 5.48 -2.67
C LYS A 172 -17.32 4.43 -2.63
N LEU A 173 -17.01 3.85 -1.45
CA LEU A 173 -16.09 2.72 -1.34
C LEU A 173 -16.59 1.50 -2.15
N LYS A 174 -17.88 1.21 -2.09
CA LYS A 174 -18.49 0.15 -2.92
C LYS A 174 -18.36 0.47 -4.42
N ASP A 175 -18.61 1.70 -4.80
CA ASP A 175 -18.55 2.14 -6.18
C ASP A 175 -17.12 2.06 -6.74
N MET A 176 -16.09 2.35 -5.94
CA MET A 176 -14.68 2.14 -6.32
C MET A 176 -14.39 0.67 -6.64
N VAL A 177 -14.84 -0.24 -5.79
CA VAL A 177 -14.65 -1.68 -6.03
C VAL A 177 -15.45 -2.14 -7.24
N SER A 178 -16.66 -1.63 -7.42
CA SER A 178 -17.47 -1.91 -8.63
C SER A 178 -16.80 -1.39 -9.90
N PHE A 179 -16.07 -0.28 -9.83
CA PHE A 179 -15.28 0.21 -10.95
C PHE A 179 -14.16 -0.78 -11.35
N TRP A 180 -13.44 -1.34 -10.37
CA TRP A 180 -12.48 -2.41 -10.62
C TRP A 180 -13.13 -3.62 -11.28
N GLU A 181 -14.29 -4.08 -10.77
CA GLU A 181 -15.05 -5.20 -11.32
C GLU A 181 -15.50 -4.97 -12.78
N ASN A 182 -15.94 -3.76 -13.08
CA ASN A 182 -16.49 -3.44 -14.40
C ASN A 182 -15.43 -3.11 -15.46
N ASN A 183 -14.24 -2.63 -15.03
CA ASN A 183 -13.25 -2.08 -15.96
C ASN A 183 -11.90 -2.80 -15.95
N ARG A 184 -11.62 -3.62 -14.93
CA ARG A 184 -10.33 -4.29 -14.75
C ARG A 184 -10.46 -5.79 -14.49
N GLN A 185 -11.65 -6.38 -14.60
CA GLN A 185 -11.84 -7.81 -14.48
C GLN A 185 -11.77 -8.49 -15.85
N ALA A 186 -10.87 -9.47 -15.99
CA ALA A 186 -10.77 -10.30 -17.17
C ALA A 186 -11.94 -11.33 -17.25
N PRO A 187 -12.21 -11.93 -18.43
CA PRO A 187 -13.31 -12.89 -18.59
C PRO A 187 -13.21 -14.14 -17.71
N ASP A 188 -12.03 -14.50 -17.23
CA ASP A 188 -11.80 -15.61 -16.31
C ASP A 188 -12.05 -15.25 -14.84
N GLY A 189 -12.33 -13.98 -14.56
CA GLY A 189 -12.66 -13.44 -13.25
C GLY A 189 -11.48 -12.89 -12.45
N LEU A 190 -10.24 -12.95 -12.97
CA LEU A 190 -9.08 -12.27 -12.40
C LEU A 190 -9.05 -10.79 -12.80
N PHE A 191 -8.35 -9.98 -12.02
CA PHE A 191 -8.19 -8.55 -12.28
C PHE A 191 -6.86 -8.25 -12.95
N VAL A 192 -6.80 -7.16 -13.73
CA VAL A 192 -5.64 -6.84 -14.56
C VAL A 192 -5.03 -5.49 -14.23
N TRP A 193 -3.70 -5.42 -14.25
CA TRP A 193 -2.92 -4.20 -14.41
C TRP A 193 -2.73 -3.90 -15.89
N TYR A 194 -2.85 -2.65 -16.29
CA TYR A 194 -2.55 -2.21 -17.65
C TYR A 194 -1.10 -1.76 -17.83
N ASN A 195 -0.43 -1.38 -16.73
CA ASN A 195 0.99 -1.01 -16.78
C ASN A 195 1.61 -1.06 -15.37
N GLY A 196 2.94 -0.91 -15.31
CA GLY A 196 3.69 -0.89 -14.05
C GLY A 196 3.33 0.30 -13.17
N VAL A 197 3.09 1.47 -13.75
CA VAL A 197 2.75 2.70 -13.00
C VAL A 197 1.41 2.54 -12.27
N GLU A 198 0.40 1.92 -12.92
CA GLU A 198 -0.88 1.61 -12.28
C GLU A 198 -0.70 0.67 -11.09
N SER A 199 0.23 -0.28 -11.17
CA SER A 199 0.51 -1.20 -10.07
C SER A 199 1.22 -0.54 -8.88
N GLY A 200 1.81 0.64 -9.06
CA GLY A 200 2.67 1.31 -8.08
C GLY A 200 4.09 0.77 -8.04
N ILE A 201 4.37 -0.29 -8.78
CA ILE A 201 5.71 -0.87 -8.93
C ILE A 201 6.19 -0.53 -10.35
N ASP A 202 6.49 0.74 -10.57
CA ASP A 202 6.54 1.42 -11.86
C ASP A 202 7.31 0.68 -12.96
N ASN A 203 8.44 0.06 -12.63
CA ASN A 203 9.26 -0.70 -13.57
C ASN A 203 9.30 -2.20 -13.29
N ASN A 204 8.23 -2.75 -12.70
CA ASN A 204 8.09 -4.18 -12.44
C ASN A 204 8.11 -4.99 -13.74
N PRO A 205 9.16 -5.80 -13.99
CA PRO A 205 9.24 -6.55 -15.24
C PRO A 205 8.17 -7.63 -15.36
N ALA A 206 7.59 -8.10 -14.24
CA ALA A 206 6.49 -9.06 -14.26
C ALA A 206 5.15 -8.44 -14.68
N VAL A 207 5.08 -7.12 -14.84
CA VAL A 207 3.95 -6.39 -15.41
C VAL A 207 4.32 -5.80 -16.77
N SER A 208 5.44 -5.07 -16.83
CA SER A 208 5.86 -4.35 -18.04
C SER A 208 6.27 -5.27 -19.20
N ASN A 209 6.71 -6.50 -18.91
CA ASN A 209 7.13 -7.46 -19.91
C ASN A 209 6.02 -8.45 -20.31
N SER A 210 4.78 -8.19 -19.93
CA SER A 210 3.64 -8.98 -20.41
C SER A 210 3.53 -8.86 -21.93
N PRO A 211 3.48 -9.95 -22.69
CA PRO A 211 3.36 -9.91 -24.16
C PRO A 211 2.11 -9.17 -24.65
N SER A 212 1.03 -9.23 -23.89
CA SER A 212 -0.22 -8.54 -24.23
C SER A 212 -0.32 -7.13 -23.65
N GLN A 213 0.63 -6.73 -22.82
CA GLN A 213 0.59 -5.49 -22.01
C GLN A 213 -0.61 -5.42 -21.04
N ILE A 214 -1.23 -6.56 -20.75
CA ILE A 214 -2.33 -6.71 -19.80
C ILE A 214 -1.99 -7.88 -18.89
N THR A 215 -1.76 -7.60 -17.61
CA THR A 215 -1.24 -8.57 -16.65
C THR A 215 -2.23 -8.84 -15.52
N GLU A 216 -2.63 -10.09 -15.34
CA GLU A 216 -3.32 -10.54 -14.13
C GLU A 216 -2.27 -10.65 -13.01
N GLY A 217 -2.15 -9.58 -12.21
CA GLY A 217 -1.14 -9.49 -11.16
C GLY A 217 -1.53 -10.29 -9.91
N VAL A 218 -0.62 -11.10 -9.37
CA VAL A 218 -0.83 -11.83 -8.09
C VAL A 218 -1.15 -10.86 -6.95
N ASP A 219 -0.44 -9.75 -6.90
CA ASP A 219 -0.61 -8.68 -5.93
C ASP A 219 -2.01 -8.04 -6.02
N LEU A 220 -2.45 -7.69 -7.23
CA LEU A 220 -3.77 -7.09 -7.45
C LEU A 220 -4.90 -7.99 -6.94
N GLN A 221 -4.84 -9.29 -7.27
CA GLN A 221 -5.84 -10.23 -6.77
C GLN A 221 -5.91 -10.24 -5.24
N CYS A 222 -4.74 -10.19 -4.61
CA CYS A 222 -4.63 -10.17 -3.15
C CYS A 222 -5.17 -8.86 -2.55
N TYR A 223 -4.93 -7.73 -3.22
CA TYR A 223 -5.45 -6.42 -2.78
C TYR A 223 -6.97 -6.36 -2.91
N ILE A 224 -7.55 -6.80 -4.02
CA ILE A 224 -9.01 -6.88 -4.22
C ILE A 224 -9.65 -7.87 -3.21
N TYR A 225 -9.01 -9.01 -2.97
CA TYR A 225 -9.48 -9.95 -1.94
C TYR A 225 -9.62 -9.27 -0.57
N ARG A 226 -8.64 -8.47 -0.19
CA ARG A 226 -8.67 -7.73 1.07
C ARG A 226 -9.68 -6.59 1.05
N GLU A 227 -9.88 -5.91 -0.09
CA GLU A 227 -10.94 -4.90 -0.24
C GLU A 227 -12.33 -5.50 -0.02
N TYR A 228 -12.59 -6.69 -0.55
CA TYR A 228 -13.84 -7.40 -0.26
C TYR A 228 -14.00 -7.70 1.23
N LEU A 229 -12.95 -8.17 1.90
CA LEU A 229 -13.01 -8.40 3.35
C LEU A 229 -13.23 -7.11 4.14
N ALA A 230 -12.60 -6.02 3.73
CA ALA A 230 -12.76 -4.71 4.34
C ALA A 230 -14.18 -4.19 4.18
N LEU A 231 -14.75 -4.27 2.98
CA LEU A 231 -16.14 -3.89 2.73
C LEU A 231 -17.13 -4.75 3.53
N ALA A 232 -16.88 -6.06 3.65
CA ALA A 232 -17.73 -6.93 4.49
C ALA A 232 -17.68 -6.51 5.96
N PHE A 233 -16.49 -6.19 6.48
CA PHE A 233 -16.32 -5.72 7.85
C PHE A 233 -17.02 -4.37 8.10
N LEU A 234 -16.83 -3.40 7.21
CA LEU A 234 -17.50 -2.10 7.30
C LEU A 234 -19.02 -2.24 7.19
N ALA A 235 -19.50 -3.13 6.31
CA ALA A 235 -20.92 -3.46 6.20
C ALA A 235 -21.51 -3.99 7.51
N ASP A 236 -20.80 -4.90 8.19
CA ASP A 236 -21.18 -5.43 9.49
C ASP A 236 -21.32 -4.30 10.52
N LYS A 237 -20.31 -3.40 10.60
CA LYS A 237 -20.35 -2.25 11.51
C LYS A 237 -21.50 -1.28 11.22
N LEU A 238 -21.97 -1.24 9.98
CA LEU A 238 -23.08 -0.40 9.53
C LEU A 238 -24.43 -1.12 9.51
N GLY A 239 -24.50 -2.38 9.94
CA GLY A 239 -25.73 -3.19 9.97
C GLY A 239 -26.25 -3.61 8.60
N ARG A 240 -25.37 -3.69 7.56
CA ARG A 240 -25.73 -4.01 6.17
C ARG A 240 -25.49 -5.48 5.84
N THR A 241 -26.35 -6.35 6.34
CA THR A 241 -26.18 -7.82 6.28
C THR A 241 -26.07 -8.40 4.88
N GLU A 242 -26.79 -7.84 3.91
CA GLU A 242 -26.71 -8.27 2.50
C GLU A 242 -25.33 -8.01 1.91
N ASP A 243 -24.78 -6.82 2.14
CA ASP A 243 -23.43 -6.45 1.71
C ASP A 243 -22.38 -7.36 2.36
N VAL A 244 -22.54 -7.71 3.65
CA VAL A 244 -21.64 -8.68 4.34
C VAL A 244 -21.58 -9.99 3.58
N SER A 245 -22.75 -10.58 3.31
CA SER A 245 -22.86 -11.88 2.63
C SER A 245 -22.28 -11.82 1.22
N GLN A 246 -22.56 -10.74 0.49
CA GLN A 246 -22.09 -10.53 -0.88
C GLN A 246 -20.55 -10.45 -0.92
N TYR A 247 -19.94 -9.61 -0.09
CA TYR A 247 -18.49 -9.41 -0.14
C TYR A 247 -17.71 -10.60 0.42
N LEU A 248 -18.20 -11.29 1.43
CA LEU A 248 -17.59 -12.54 1.88
C LEU A 248 -17.63 -13.61 0.79
N SER A 249 -18.74 -13.72 0.05
CA SER A 249 -18.85 -14.64 -1.09
C SER A 249 -17.85 -14.29 -2.20
N LYS A 250 -17.75 -13.01 -2.59
CA LYS A 250 -16.76 -12.53 -3.57
C LYS A 250 -15.33 -12.83 -3.13
N ALA A 251 -14.98 -12.56 -1.87
CA ALA A 251 -13.67 -12.85 -1.32
C ALA A 251 -13.35 -14.35 -1.38
N ALA A 252 -14.29 -15.21 -0.99
CA ALA A 252 -14.10 -16.65 -1.03
C ALA A 252 -13.89 -17.19 -2.47
N ALA A 253 -14.69 -16.68 -3.41
CA ALA A 253 -14.57 -17.03 -4.83
C ALA A 253 -13.22 -16.62 -5.42
N LEU A 254 -12.80 -15.37 -5.16
CA LEU A 254 -11.51 -14.85 -5.64
C LEU A 254 -10.33 -15.62 -5.02
N LYS A 255 -10.37 -15.91 -3.70
CA LYS A 255 -9.34 -16.74 -3.05
C LYS A 255 -9.19 -18.12 -3.69
N LYS A 256 -10.32 -18.76 -4.03
CA LYS A 256 -10.33 -20.06 -4.73
C LYS A 256 -9.72 -19.94 -6.13
N LEU A 257 -10.05 -18.87 -6.84
CA LEU A 257 -9.59 -18.60 -8.20
C LEU A 257 -8.07 -18.37 -8.23
N ILE A 258 -7.53 -17.53 -7.33
CA ILE A 258 -6.09 -17.27 -7.18
C ILE A 258 -5.34 -18.60 -6.97
N ARG A 259 -5.78 -19.42 -6.02
CA ARG A 259 -5.15 -20.71 -5.73
C ARG A 259 -5.18 -21.68 -6.92
N LYS A 260 -6.25 -21.64 -7.71
CA LYS A 260 -6.44 -22.55 -8.85
C LYS A 260 -5.64 -22.11 -10.08
N ARG A 261 -5.61 -20.79 -10.36
CA ARG A 261 -5.13 -20.25 -11.62
C ARG A 261 -3.66 -19.80 -11.57
N MET A 262 -3.24 -19.24 -10.46
CA MET A 262 -1.95 -18.55 -10.37
C MET A 262 -0.84 -19.38 -9.68
N TRP A 263 -1.19 -20.49 -9.02
CA TRP A 263 -0.24 -21.37 -8.37
C TRP A 263 0.39 -22.36 -9.35
N SER A 264 1.73 -22.45 -9.34
CA SER A 264 2.50 -23.50 -10.02
C SER A 264 3.10 -24.45 -8.98
N GLU A 265 2.60 -25.68 -8.96
CA GLU A 265 3.11 -26.71 -8.04
C GLU A 265 4.56 -27.09 -8.38
N ALA A 266 4.92 -27.11 -9.66
CA ALA A 266 6.25 -27.43 -10.13
C ALA A 266 7.30 -26.37 -9.72
N ASP A 267 6.90 -25.08 -9.76
CA ASP A 267 7.79 -23.98 -9.42
C ASP A 267 7.72 -23.64 -7.92
N GLY A 268 6.69 -24.08 -7.19
CA GLY A 268 6.46 -23.72 -5.79
C GLY A 268 6.18 -22.22 -5.58
N SER A 269 5.58 -21.56 -6.55
CA SER A 269 5.34 -20.11 -6.58
C SER A 269 4.00 -19.76 -7.20
N TYR A 270 3.48 -18.57 -6.83
CA TYR A 270 2.42 -17.90 -7.57
C TYR A 270 3.04 -17.05 -8.68
N TRP A 271 2.40 -17.02 -9.85
CA TRP A 271 2.85 -16.26 -11.00
C TRP A 271 1.79 -15.33 -11.54
N ASN A 272 2.22 -14.16 -12.00
CA ASN A 272 1.39 -13.32 -12.83
C ASN A 272 1.04 -14.07 -14.13
N ILE A 273 -0.10 -13.70 -14.73
CA ILE A 273 -0.58 -14.31 -15.96
C ILE A 273 -0.70 -13.23 -17.04
N ASP A 274 -0.22 -13.52 -18.24
CA ASP A 274 -0.56 -12.71 -19.43
C ASP A 274 -2.02 -12.96 -19.79
N SER A 275 -2.85 -11.90 -19.68
CA SER A 275 -4.30 -12.04 -19.72
C SER A 275 -4.85 -12.52 -21.06
N ARG A 276 -4.13 -12.30 -22.17
CA ARG A 276 -4.57 -12.78 -23.50
C ARG A 276 -4.22 -14.24 -23.75
N SER A 277 -3.01 -14.64 -23.40
CA SER A 277 -2.54 -15.99 -23.65
C SER A 277 -2.87 -16.98 -22.53
N GLY A 278 -3.21 -16.49 -21.33
CA GLY A 278 -3.39 -17.31 -20.14
C GLY A 278 -2.11 -17.97 -19.62
N LYS A 279 -0.94 -17.57 -20.11
CA LYS A 279 0.36 -18.15 -19.73
C LYS A 279 0.98 -17.44 -18.55
N PHE A 280 1.70 -18.18 -17.72
CA PHE A 280 2.48 -17.61 -16.62
C PHE A 280 3.58 -16.68 -17.14
N ILE A 281 3.70 -15.51 -16.49
CA ILE A 281 4.84 -14.62 -16.62
C ILE A 281 5.82 -15.00 -15.50
N LYS A 282 6.78 -15.87 -15.83
CA LYS A 282 7.70 -16.46 -14.85
C LYS A 282 8.89 -15.54 -14.56
N ILE A 283 8.59 -14.38 -14.00
CA ILE A 283 9.56 -13.41 -13.48
C ILE A 283 9.40 -13.34 -11.97
N LYS A 284 10.48 -13.58 -11.24
CA LYS A 284 10.50 -13.64 -9.77
C LYS A 284 10.59 -12.25 -9.17
N THR A 285 9.47 -11.70 -8.74
CA THR A 285 9.37 -10.44 -8.00
C THR A 285 8.85 -10.66 -6.59
N TRP A 286 9.07 -9.72 -5.69
CA TRP A 286 8.56 -9.79 -4.32
C TRP A 286 7.03 -9.91 -4.27
N THR A 287 6.33 -9.43 -5.29
CA THR A 287 4.86 -9.52 -5.37
C THR A 287 4.33 -10.93 -5.47
N ASN A 288 5.15 -11.88 -5.93
CA ASN A 288 4.78 -13.30 -5.92
C ASN A 288 4.49 -13.83 -4.50
N PHE A 289 5.00 -13.16 -3.46
CA PHE A 289 4.83 -13.54 -2.06
C PHE A 289 3.66 -12.84 -1.35
N ILE A 290 2.95 -11.92 -1.97
CA ILE A 290 1.79 -11.24 -1.37
C ILE A 290 0.72 -12.22 -0.85
N PRO A 291 0.50 -13.41 -1.47
CA PRO A 291 -0.38 -14.44 -0.90
C PRO A 291 0.00 -14.92 0.52
N LEU A 292 1.23 -14.70 0.98
CA LEU A 292 1.64 -14.98 2.36
C LEU A 292 1.05 -13.94 3.33
N TRP A 293 1.15 -12.66 3.01
CA TRP A 293 0.58 -11.58 3.83
C TRP A 293 -0.94 -11.71 3.96
N THR A 294 -1.61 -12.02 2.85
CA THR A 294 -3.08 -12.09 2.79
C THR A 294 -3.66 -13.44 3.26
N LYS A 295 -2.83 -14.38 3.68
CA LYS A 295 -3.24 -15.76 4.07
C LYS A 295 -4.03 -16.49 2.98
N ILE A 296 -3.73 -16.16 1.71
CA ILE A 296 -4.31 -16.87 0.56
C ILE A 296 -3.59 -18.20 0.35
N ALA A 297 -2.26 -18.25 0.45
CA ALA A 297 -1.50 -19.49 0.32
C ALA A 297 -1.95 -20.53 1.35
N THR A 298 -1.98 -21.81 0.95
CA THR A 298 -2.13 -22.91 1.93
C THR A 298 -0.83 -23.06 2.72
N PRO A 299 -0.83 -23.73 3.90
CA PRO A 299 0.42 -23.98 4.65
C PRO A 299 1.49 -24.69 3.82
N ALA A 300 1.12 -25.63 2.96
CA ALA A 300 2.04 -26.33 2.08
C ALA A 300 2.64 -25.41 1.01
N GLN A 301 1.80 -24.59 0.36
CA GLN A 301 2.24 -23.59 -0.61
C GLN A 301 3.16 -22.56 0.03
N ALA A 302 2.76 -22.01 1.20
CA ALA A 302 3.56 -21.04 1.93
C ALA A 302 4.94 -21.58 2.30
N ARG A 303 5.02 -22.84 2.76
CA ARG A 303 6.30 -23.48 3.06
C ARG A 303 7.22 -23.52 1.83
N LYS A 304 6.69 -23.90 0.65
CA LYS A 304 7.46 -23.94 -0.60
C LYS A 304 7.96 -22.53 -0.97
N MET A 305 7.07 -21.54 -0.98
CA MET A 305 7.42 -20.16 -1.28
C MET A 305 8.49 -19.61 -0.33
N ILE A 306 8.33 -19.84 0.97
CA ILE A 306 9.24 -19.29 1.97
C ILE A 306 10.60 -19.97 1.90
N VAL A 307 10.64 -21.31 1.92
CA VAL A 307 11.91 -22.06 2.04
C VAL A 307 12.69 -22.05 0.75
N ASN A 308 12.02 -22.26 -0.40
CA ASN A 308 12.71 -22.39 -1.67
C ASN A 308 13.08 -21.05 -2.31
N HIS A 309 12.32 -19.99 -2.01
CA HIS A 309 12.45 -18.69 -2.69
C HIS A 309 12.71 -17.53 -1.76
N LEU A 310 11.77 -17.19 -0.84
CA LEU A 310 11.87 -15.97 -0.03
C LEU A 310 13.13 -15.94 0.83
N LEU A 311 13.43 -17.03 1.53
CA LEU A 311 14.61 -17.17 2.39
C LEU A 311 15.88 -17.60 1.62
N ASN A 312 15.80 -17.77 0.31
CA ASN A 312 16.93 -18.14 -0.51
C ASN A 312 17.85 -16.94 -0.77
N PRO A 313 19.10 -16.93 -0.28
CA PRO A 313 20.02 -15.80 -0.47
C PRO A 313 20.45 -15.63 -1.95
N ALA A 314 20.38 -16.69 -2.77
CA ALA A 314 20.61 -16.60 -4.20
C ALA A 314 19.46 -15.92 -4.95
N GLU A 315 18.28 -15.79 -4.34
CA GLU A 315 17.11 -15.16 -4.95
C GLU A 315 16.74 -13.88 -4.21
N PHE A 316 15.99 -13.96 -3.10
CA PHE A 316 15.37 -12.81 -2.46
C PHE A 316 16.00 -12.38 -1.14
N TRP A 317 16.52 -13.31 -0.32
CA TRP A 317 17.00 -12.98 1.01
C TRP A 317 18.39 -12.34 0.98
N SER A 318 18.45 -11.05 1.24
CA SER A 318 19.73 -10.30 1.25
C SER A 318 20.20 -9.96 2.66
N PRO A 319 21.44 -9.47 2.80
CA PRO A 319 21.93 -8.93 4.07
C PRO A 319 21.05 -7.81 4.66
N ASN A 320 20.35 -7.02 3.81
CA ASN A 320 19.57 -5.87 4.26
C ASN A 320 18.04 -6.02 4.02
N GLY A 321 17.56 -7.19 3.64
CA GLY A 321 16.13 -7.45 3.50
C GLY A 321 15.75 -8.22 2.24
N VAL A 322 14.52 -8.07 1.80
CA VAL A 322 13.97 -8.78 0.64
C VAL A 322 14.19 -7.98 -0.63
N ARG A 323 14.90 -8.55 -1.60
CA ARG A 323 15.09 -7.94 -2.92
C ARG A 323 13.75 -7.79 -3.64
N SER A 324 13.54 -6.67 -4.31
CA SER A 324 12.31 -6.44 -5.09
C SER A 324 12.21 -7.31 -6.35
N LEU A 325 13.35 -7.67 -6.92
CA LEU A 325 13.50 -8.66 -7.99
C LEU A 325 14.54 -9.69 -7.56
N ALA A 326 14.32 -10.98 -7.87
CA ALA A 326 15.28 -12.02 -7.52
C ALA A 326 16.64 -11.78 -8.18
N LYS A 327 17.73 -12.05 -7.43
CA LYS A 327 19.10 -11.87 -7.91
C LYS A 327 19.43 -12.71 -9.16
N THR A 328 18.66 -13.76 -9.41
CA THR A 328 18.78 -14.64 -10.57
C THR A 328 18.13 -14.11 -11.83
N GLU A 329 17.35 -13.04 -11.74
CA GLU A 329 16.66 -12.44 -12.90
C GLU A 329 17.62 -11.58 -13.73
N ILE A 330 17.48 -11.63 -15.05
CA ILE A 330 18.38 -10.91 -15.98
C ILE A 330 18.34 -9.39 -15.81
N LEU A 331 17.22 -8.84 -15.35
CA LEU A 331 17.05 -7.40 -15.13
C LEU A 331 17.40 -6.96 -13.71
N TYR A 332 17.98 -7.86 -12.88
CA TYR A 332 18.39 -7.52 -11.54
C TYR A 332 19.49 -6.45 -11.53
N ASP A 333 19.22 -5.35 -10.87
CA ASP A 333 20.18 -4.26 -10.67
C ASP A 333 20.02 -3.69 -9.24
N PRO A 334 20.93 -4.03 -8.31
CA PRO A 334 20.83 -3.61 -6.91
C PRO A 334 21.20 -2.14 -6.67
N ARG A 335 21.68 -1.41 -7.67
CA ARG A 335 22.16 -0.02 -7.55
C ARG A 335 21.18 0.99 -8.12
N ALA A 336 20.74 0.78 -9.36
CA ALA A 336 19.89 1.69 -10.11
C ALA A 336 18.58 1.03 -10.58
N GLY A 337 18.31 -0.18 -10.11
CA GLY A 337 17.17 -0.98 -10.59
C GLY A 337 15.79 -0.44 -10.18
N TYR A 338 15.69 0.41 -9.16
CA TYR A 338 14.44 0.89 -8.58
C TYR A 338 13.63 -0.30 -8.03
N TRP A 339 12.60 -0.81 -8.72
CA TRP A 339 11.90 -2.04 -8.34
C TRP A 339 12.51 -3.32 -8.94
N ARG A 340 13.73 -3.24 -9.46
CA ARG A 340 14.45 -4.38 -10.06
C ARG A 340 15.68 -4.79 -9.25
N GLY A 341 15.56 -4.84 -7.94
CA GLY A 341 16.62 -5.32 -7.04
C GLY A 341 16.65 -4.64 -5.68
N PRO A 342 16.65 -3.30 -5.58
CA PRO A 342 16.64 -2.59 -4.32
C PRO A 342 15.60 -3.09 -3.31
N VAL A 343 15.93 -2.95 -2.03
CA VAL A 343 15.04 -3.26 -0.90
C VAL A 343 14.16 -2.04 -0.63
N TRP A 344 12.89 -2.31 -0.37
CA TRP A 344 11.90 -1.33 0.03
C TRP A 344 11.38 -1.68 1.42
N VAL A 345 11.19 -0.67 2.28
CA VAL A 345 10.62 -0.92 3.62
C VAL A 345 9.24 -1.56 3.51
N LEU A 346 8.44 -1.13 2.54
CA LEU A 346 7.15 -1.71 2.22
C LEU A 346 7.24 -3.22 1.94
N SER A 347 8.16 -3.65 1.08
CA SER A 347 8.32 -5.08 0.78
C SER A 347 8.77 -5.87 2.00
N ASN A 348 9.72 -5.33 2.78
CA ASN A 348 10.14 -5.95 4.04
C ASN A 348 8.99 -6.09 5.03
N TYR A 349 8.16 -5.05 5.17
CA TYR A 349 7.01 -5.05 6.07
C TYR A 349 5.99 -6.13 5.72
N LEU A 350 5.57 -6.18 4.46
CA LEU A 350 4.60 -7.18 4.01
C LEU A 350 5.14 -8.61 4.09
N MET A 351 6.44 -8.79 3.80
CA MET A 351 7.09 -10.10 3.92
C MET A 351 7.28 -10.51 5.39
N MET A 352 7.55 -9.56 6.29
CA MET A 352 7.58 -9.82 7.72
C MET A 352 6.24 -10.39 8.22
N HIS A 353 5.13 -9.74 7.89
CA HIS A 353 3.80 -10.24 8.24
C HIS A 353 3.46 -11.56 7.52
N GLY A 354 3.89 -11.71 6.29
CA GLY A 354 3.81 -12.98 5.57
C GLY A 354 4.51 -14.12 6.32
N LEU A 355 5.72 -13.90 6.80
CA LEU A 355 6.48 -14.86 7.60
C LEU A 355 5.79 -15.17 8.94
N LEU A 356 5.30 -14.15 9.65
CA LEU A 356 4.55 -14.31 10.91
C LEU A 356 3.30 -15.16 10.75
N ASN A 357 2.55 -14.95 9.66
CA ASN A 357 1.33 -15.69 9.35
C ASN A 357 1.53 -17.21 9.24
N TYR A 358 2.75 -17.65 8.95
CA TYR A 358 3.10 -19.07 8.80
C TYR A 358 4.14 -19.56 9.82
N GLY A 359 4.35 -18.82 10.91
CA GLY A 359 5.13 -19.27 12.05
C GLY A 359 6.65 -19.04 11.95
N TYR A 360 7.14 -18.31 10.95
CA TYR A 360 8.57 -18.01 10.78
C TYR A 360 8.99 -16.75 11.58
N LYS A 361 8.72 -16.77 12.90
CA LYS A 361 8.95 -15.63 13.81
C LYS A 361 10.39 -15.12 13.83
N SER A 362 11.36 -16.03 13.83
CA SER A 362 12.80 -15.69 13.88
C SER A 362 13.21 -14.89 12.63
N GLN A 363 12.77 -15.32 11.46
CA GLN A 363 13.05 -14.66 10.18
C GLN A 363 12.31 -13.33 10.05
N ALA A 364 11.09 -13.24 10.56
CA ALA A 364 10.34 -12.00 10.63
C ALA A 364 11.06 -10.96 11.50
N LEU A 365 11.54 -11.36 12.68
CA LEU A 365 12.31 -10.48 13.57
C LEU A 365 13.67 -10.08 12.96
N ASP A 366 14.35 -11.00 12.26
CA ASP A 366 15.57 -10.69 11.52
C ASP A 366 15.32 -9.61 10.45
N LEU A 367 14.23 -9.75 9.70
CA LEU A 367 13.84 -8.79 8.67
C LEU A 367 13.53 -7.40 9.26
N ALA A 368 12.83 -7.34 10.40
CA ALA A 368 12.58 -6.10 11.11
C ALA A 368 13.88 -5.42 11.58
N LYS A 369 14.82 -6.19 12.14
CA LYS A 369 16.14 -5.67 12.57
C LYS A 369 16.97 -5.15 11.39
N LYS A 370 16.99 -5.85 10.27
CA LYS A 370 17.67 -5.42 9.05
C LYS A 370 17.10 -4.09 8.56
N THR A 371 15.77 -3.95 8.55
CA THR A 371 15.08 -2.74 8.12
C THR A 371 15.43 -1.54 9.00
N GLU A 372 15.33 -1.68 10.31
CA GLU A 372 15.74 -0.64 11.25
C GLU A 372 17.22 -0.25 11.07
N ALA A 373 18.10 -1.24 10.90
CA ALA A 373 19.55 -1.00 10.83
C ALA A 373 19.96 -0.16 9.61
N PHE A 374 19.41 -0.40 8.42
CA PHE A 374 19.78 0.42 7.25
C PHE A 374 19.15 1.82 7.32
N LEU A 375 17.94 1.98 7.85
CA LEU A 375 17.33 3.28 8.04
C LEU A 375 18.12 4.14 9.05
N ILE A 376 18.55 3.57 10.18
CA ILE A 376 19.39 4.28 11.15
C ILE A 376 20.72 4.69 10.53
N ARG A 377 21.33 3.82 9.69
CA ARG A 377 22.58 4.18 8.99
C ARG A 377 22.38 5.35 8.04
N ASP A 378 21.30 5.33 7.26
CA ASP A 378 20.97 6.39 6.32
C ASP A 378 20.77 7.71 7.05
N PHE A 379 19.97 7.72 8.09
CA PHE A 379 19.77 8.89 8.93
C PHE A 379 21.06 9.50 9.45
N LYS A 380 21.98 8.66 9.94
CA LYS A 380 23.26 9.12 10.46
C LYS A 380 24.16 9.72 9.37
N SER A 381 24.03 9.27 8.14
CA SER A 381 24.87 9.70 7.02
C SER A 381 24.29 10.86 6.21
N SER A 382 22.97 10.90 6.02
CA SER A 382 22.29 11.86 5.13
C SER A 382 21.39 12.86 5.86
N GLY A 383 21.04 12.59 7.13
CA GLY A 383 20.06 13.39 7.87
C GLY A 383 18.59 13.10 7.50
N GLY A 384 18.34 12.08 6.67
CA GLY A 384 17.02 11.70 6.20
C GLY A 384 16.87 10.23 5.89
N MET A 385 15.76 9.86 5.27
CA MET A 385 15.51 8.53 4.73
C MET A 385 15.36 8.60 3.22
N ASN A 386 15.71 7.50 2.57
CA ASN A 386 15.56 7.36 1.12
C ASN A 386 14.43 6.38 0.78
N GLU A 387 13.98 6.42 -0.46
CA GLU A 387 12.84 5.65 -0.93
C GLU A 387 13.14 4.15 -0.98
N ASN A 388 14.37 3.78 -1.37
CA ASN A 388 14.82 2.39 -1.44
C ASN A 388 16.33 2.26 -1.20
N TYR A 389 16.78 1.02 -0.96
CA TYR A 389 18.12 0.73 -0.45
C TYR A 389 18.77 -0.43 -1.19
N ASN A 390 20.09 -0.37 -1.34
CA ASN A 390 20.86 -1.46 -1.94
C ASN A 390 20.78 -2.72 -1.05
N PRO A 391 20.35 -3.86 -1.58
CA PRO A 391 20.18 -5.09 -0.80
C PRO A 391 21.48 -5.65 -0.20
N GLU A 392 22.61 -5.39 -0.85
CA GLU A 392 23.91 -5.95 -0.44
C GLU A 392 24.60 -5.05 0.58
N THR A 393 24.55 -3.73 0.40
CA THR A 393 25.26 -2.76 1.27
C THR A 393 24.38 -2.07 2.29
N GLY A 394 23.07 -1.98 2.04
CA GLY A 394 22.12 -1.20 2.82
C GLY A 394 22.25 0.31 2.64
N GLY A 395 23.03 0.77 1.66
CA GLY A 395 23.11 2.18 1.31
C GLY A 395 21.90 2.64 0.48
N PRO A 396 21.55 3.94 0.51
CA PRO A 396 20.43 4.48 -0.26
C PRO A 396 20.70 4.39 -1.77
N THR A 397 19.62 4.23 -2.55
CA THR A 397 19.71 4.12 -4.02
C THR A 397 18.87 5.15 -4.76
N ALA A 398 17.76 5.63 -4.19
CA ALA A 398 16.92 6.66 -4.80
C ALA A 398 16.05 7.41 -3.78
N GLY A 399 15.57 8.58 -4.16
CA GLY A 399 14.50 9.33 -3.49
C GLY A 399 14.86 9.87 -2.10
N GLY A 400 15.75 10.86 -1.99
CA GLY A 400 16.12 11.47 -0.71
C GLY A 400 14.95 12.14 0.02
N HIS A 401 14.99 12.12 1.36
CA HIS A 401 13.97 12.68 2.26
C HIS A 401 12.57 12.04 2.14
N PHE A 402 12.50 10.78 1.76
CA PHE A 402 11.26 10.04 1.62
C PHE A 402 10.80 9.45 2.97
N VAL A 403 9.66 9.85 3.46
CA VAL A 403 9.07 9.36 4.72
C VAL A 403 8.10 8.21 4.47
N SER A 404 6.96 8.47 3.87
CA SER A 404 5.92 7.51 3.46
C SER A 404 5.90 6.20 4.27
N TRP A 405 5.94 5.06 3.61
CA TRP A 405 5.97 3.72 4.23
C TRP A 405 7.22 3.41 5.06
N ASN A 406 8.28 4.26 5.02
CA ASN A 406 9.42 4.10 5.93
C ASN A 406 9.00 4.22 7.41
N LEU A 407 7.88 4.89 7.69
CA LEU A 407 7.27 4.95 9.02
C LEU A 407 6.92 3.57 9.59
N LEU A 408 6.60 2.59 8.75
CA LEU A 408 6.29 1.22 9.18
C LEU A 408 7.42 0.60 9.99
N ALA A 409 8.67 0.96 9.70
CA ALA A 409 9.83 0.40 10.36
C ALA A 409 9.89 0.71 11.87
N GLU A 410 9.19 1.75 12.34
CA GLU A 410 9.16 2.12 13.76
C GLU A 410 8.65 0.98 14.65
N HIS A 411 7.63 0.25 14.19
CA HIS A 411 6.94 -0.76 14.98
C HIS A 411 7.24 -2.20 14.54
N MET A 412 7.92 -2.42 13.43
CA MET A 412 8.18 -3.76 12.88
C MET A 412 8.74 -4.75 13.91
N LYS A 413 9.67 -4.33 14.79
CA LYS A 413 10.23 -5.24 15.81
C LYS A 413 9.20 -5.64 16.87
N GLU A 414 8.38 -4.69 17.31
CA GLU A 414 7.34 -4.94 18.30
C GLU A 414 6.25 -5.82 17.70
N GLU A 415 5.86 -5.57 16.46
CA GLU A 415 4.92 -6.41 15.71
C GLU A 415 5.46 -7.84 15.50
N ALA A 416 6.74 -7.98 15.15
CA ALA A 416 7.37 -9.30 15.00
C ALA A 416 7.42 -10.10 16.31
N LEU A 417 7.60 -9.44 17.45
CA LEU A 417 7.62 -10.07 18.77
C LEU A 417 6.22 -10.41 19.28
N SER A 418 5.28 -9.47 19.17
CA SER A 418 3.90 -9.63 19.64
C SER A 418 3.03 -10.47 18.70
N GLY A 419 3.31 -10.43 17.41
CA GLY A 419 2.44 -10.97 16.36
C GLY A 419 1.26 -10.03 16.03
N GLN A 420 1.28 -8.79 16.51
CA GLN A 420 0.29 -7.78 16.16
C GLN A 420 0.46 -7.37 14.69
N ASP A 421 -0.64 -7.20 13.99
CA ASP A 421 -0.67 -6.72 12.61
C ASP A 421 -1.74 -5.63 12.51
N PRO A 422 -1.36 -4.34 12.46
CA PRO A 422 -2.32 -3.24 12.37
C PRO A 422 -3.12 -3.26 11.06
N THR A 423 -2.57 -3.90 10.02
CA THR A 423 -3.26 -4.05 8.74
C THR A 423 -4.28 -5.20 8.74
N ALA A 424 -4.36 -6.00 9.81
CA ALA A 424 -5.28 -7.12 9.88
C ALA A 424 -6.74 -6.67 9.82
N ILE A 425 -7.49 -7.20 8.88
CA ILE A 425 -8.94 -7.01 8.82
C ILE A 425 -9.58 -8.04 9.76
N PRO A 426 -10.38 -7.61 10.76
CA PRO A 426 -10.99 -8.53 11.70
C PRO A 426 -11.91 -9.55 11.01
N VAL A 427 -11.76 -10.81 11.38
CA VAL A 427 -12.57 -11.90 10.81
C VAL A 427 -13.99 -11.82 11.39
N LEU A 428 -14.97 -11.70 10.51
CA LEU A 428 -16.37 -11.77 10.89
C LEU A 428 -16.72 -13.21 11.29
N LYS A 429 -17.26 -13.40 12.49
CA LYS A 429 -17.87 -14.67 12.86
C LYS A 429 -19.12 -14.84 12.02
N GLN A 430 -19.10 -15.74 11.05
CA GLN A 430 -20.32 -16.11 10.33
C GLN A 430 -21.28 -16.77 11.35
N ASN A 431 -22.29 -16.04 11.78
CA ASN A 431 -23.53 -16.67 12.25
C ASN A 431 -24.18 -17.27 11.01
N LEU A 432 -23.78 -18.48 10.63
CA LEU A 432 -24.49 -19.24 9.62
C LEU A 432 -25.95 -19.36 10.12
N PRO A 433 -26.94 -18.90 9.35
CA PRO A 433 -28.32 -19.17 9.70
C PRO A 433 -28.44 -20.69 9.79
N LEU A 434 -28.84 -21.18 10.95
CA LEU A 434 -29.22 -22.59 11.13
C LEU A 434 -30.15 -22.96 9.98
N LYS A 435 -29.68 -23.85 9.07
CA LYS A 435 -30.56 -24.45 8.07
C LYS A 435 -31.79 -24.95 8.83
N LYS A 436 -32.90 -24.25 8.66
CA LYS A 436 -34.20 -24.84 9.07
C LYS A 436 -34.32 -26.15 8.29
N ARG A 437 -34.25 -27.26 9.03
CA ARG A 437 -34.59 -28.60 8.52
C ARG A 437 -36.06 -28.66 8.19
#